data_48e411dd56eaa99c9e83f6604726c63b
#
_entry.id   48e411dd56eaa99c9e83f6604726c63b
#
_cell.length_a   1.000
_cell.length_b   1.000
_cell.length_c   1.000
_cell.angle_alpha   90.00
_cell.angle_beta   90.00
_cell.angle_gamma   90.00
#
_symmetry.space_group_name_H-M   'P 1'
#
loop_
_entity.id
_entity.type
_entity.pdbx_description
1 polymer ?
#
loop_
_entity_poly.entity_id
_entity_poly.type
_entity_poly.pdbx_seq_one_letter_code
_entity_poly.pdbx_strand_id
1 'polypeptide(L)'
;MNVLSICNLSKSFGEQKIIKNLNLSVPEGSVFGFIGQNGAGKTTTMKMVLGLLQPDEGEIRVCNEPVRFGQTKTNQYIGYLPDVPEFYNYMTAIQYLTLCGEIVGLSKKIISQKGQRLLSLVGLDGVEKRIGCYSRGMKQRLGIAQALLADPKLLICDEPTSALDPVGRKEILDILYKIRGTTTVLFSTHILSDVERICDHVALLNDGYIAVGGTLSEIKALHSHDSLLIEFSSEADLQQFKASMAKQPLLIGSEEKGREMIIHSREMKKAQHTIFSTLAEADLAPVKVALMEPSLESLFLEVIK
;
A
#
# COMPACT_ATOMS: atom_id res chain seq x y z
N MET A 1 7.56 -11.00 15.80
CA MET A 1 6.98 -10.15 16.87
C MET A 1 6.16 -9.07 16.20
N ASN A 2 5.04 -8.58 16.79
CA ASN A 2 4.27 -7.49 16.17
C ASN A 2 4.71 -6.15 16.76
N VAL A 3 4.95 -5.17 15.89
CA VAL A 3 5.27 -3.79 16.32
C VAL A 3 3.98 -3.01 16.63
N LEU A 4 2.88 -3.33 15.94
CA LEU A 4 1.54 -2.77 16.17
C LEU A 4 0.56 -3.92 16.32
N SER A 5 -0.29 -3.85 17.35
CA SER A 5 -1.43 -4.74 17.56
C SER A 5 -2.66 -3.92 17.89
N ILE A 6 -3.74 -4.20 17.20
CA ILE A 6 -5.07 -3.59 17.39
C ILE A 6 -6.04 -4.71 17.64
N CYS A 7 -6.83 -4.63 18.73
CA CYS A 7 -7.79 -5.63 19.14
C CYS A 7 -9.17 -4.99 19.35
N ASN A 8 -10.18 -5.49 18.64
CA ASN A 8 -11.59 -5.14 18.76
C ASN A 8 -11.86 -3.62 18.72
N LEU A 9 -11.10 -2.90 17.90
CA LEU A 9 -11.15 -1.45 17.82
C LEU A 9 -12.44 -0.98 17.16
N SER A 10 -13.15 -0.06 17.80
CA SER A 10 -14.38 0.55 17.28
C SER A 10 -14.35 2.06 17.43
N LYS A 11 -14.91 2.77 16.44
CA LYS A 11 -15.04 4.23 16.43
C LYS A 11 -16.27 4.69 15.68
N SER A 12 -17.04 5.56 16.31
CA SER A 12 -18.19 6.24 15.72
C SER A 12 -18.05 7.76 15.79
N PHE A 13 -18.69 8.47 14.88
CA PHE A 13 -18.89 9.90 14.91
C PHE A 13 -20.40 10.17 14.79
N GLY A 14 -21.02 10.59 15.89
CA GLY A 14 -22.47 10.63 16.00
C GLY A 14 -23.06 9.22 15.81
N GLU A 15 -23.99 9.07 14.88
CA GLU A 15 -24.63 7.77 14.59
C GLU A 15 -23.82 6.92 13.60
N GLN A 16 -22.83 7.48 12.93
CA GLN A 16 -22.05 6.78 11.90
C GLN A 16 -20.90 6.00 12.52
N LYS A 17 -20.95 4.67 12.44
CA LYS A 17 -19.83 3.78 12.79
C LYS A 17 -18.83 3.75 11.65
N ILE A 18 -17.62 4.25 11.90
CA ILE A 18 -16.51 4.30 10.93
C ILE A 18 -15.62 3.08 11.05
N ILE A 19 -15.32 2.65 12.28
CA ILE A 19 -14.52 1.44 12.54
C ILE A 19 -15.36 0.51 13.38
N LYS A 20 -15.39 -0.77 12.98
CA LYS A 20 -16.29 -1.79 13.52
C LYS A 20 -15.49 -3.04 13.89
N ASN A 21 -15.13 -3.18 15.17
CA ASN A 21 -14.41 -4.35 15.69
C ASN A 21 -13.15 -4.71 14.87
N LEU A 22 -12.33 -3.70 14.54
CA LEU A 22 -11.14 -3.87 13.74
C LEU A 22 -10.04 -4.58 14.53
N ASN A 23 -9.50 -5.66 13.95
CA ASN A 23 -8.36 -6.40 14.45
C ASN A 23 -7.24 -6.34 13.42
N LEU A 24 -6.03 -5.90 13.83
CA LEU A 24 -4.89 -5.75 12.95
C LEU A 24 -3.59 -6.05 13.70
N SER A 25 -2.70 -6.79 13.06
CA SER A 25 -1.36 -7.07 13.56
C SER A 25 -0.33 -6.75 12.48
N VAL A 26 0.65 -5.89 12.82
CA VAL A 26 1.74 -5.51 11.90
C VAL A 26 3.03 -6.15 12.38
N PRO A 27 3.63 -7.09 11.61
CA PRO A 27 4.89 -7.72 11.95
C PRO A 27 6.05 -6.74 11.91
N GLU A 28 7.01 -6.90 12.84
CA GLU A 28 8.23 -6.10 12.89
C GLU A 28 9.08 -6.31 11.63
N GLY A 29 9.65 -5.23 11.09
CA GLY A 29 10.52 -5.24 9.92
C GLY A 29 9.80 -5.37 8.57
N SER A 30 8.47 -5.47 8.55
CA SER A 30 7.67 -5.60 7.32
C SER A 30 7.33 -4.24 6.69
N VAL A 31 6.98 -4.28 5.41
CA VAL A 31 6.24 -3.22 4.73
C VAL A 31 4.78 -3.67 4.66
N PHE A 32 3.91 -2.98 5.37
CA PHE A 32 2.50 -3.32 5.53
C PHE A 32 1.61 -2.33 4.79
N GLY A 33 0.82 -2.81 3.84
CA GLY A 33 -0.18 -2.03 3.11
C GLY A 33 -1.54 -2.04 3.79
N PHE A 34 -2.03 -0.87 4.21
CA PHE A 34 -3.36 -0.70 4.76
C PHE A 34 -4.28 -0.11 3.70
N ILE A 35 -5.01 -0.98 3.01
CA ILE A 35 -5.74 -0.69 1.79
C ILE A 35 -7.20 -0.37 2.13
N GLY A 36 -7.82 0.52 1.35
CA GLY A 36 -9.25 0.80 1.45
C GLY A 36 -9.66 2.01 0.64
N GLN A 37 -10.94 2.11 0.31
CA GLN A 37 -11.49 3.28 -0.37
C GLN A 37 -11.34 4.56 0.47
N ASN A 38 -11.51 5.71 -0.17
CA ASN A 38 -11.57 6.98 0.56
C ASN A 38 -12.81 6.95 1.48
N GLY A 39 -12.60 7.35 2.74
CA GLY A 39 -13.65 7.28 3.75
C GLY A 39 -13.79 5.93 4.49
N ALA A 40 -13.07 4.87 4.09
CA ALA A 40 -13.15 3.57 4.77
C ALA A 40 -12.67 3.57 6.23
N GLY A 41 -11.98 4.62 6.70
CA GLY A 41 -11.51 4.74 8.08
C GLY A 41 -10.00 4.60 8.26
N LYS A 42 -9.20 4.56 7.18
CA LYS A 42 -7.72 4.43 7.25
C LYS A 42 -7.08 5.51 8.11
N THR A 43 -7.27 6.78 7.78
CA THR A 43 -6.76 7.93 8.54
C THR A 43 -7.31 7.97 9.97
N THR A 44 -8.57 7.59 10.19
CA THR A 44 -9.17 7.49 11.51
C THR A 44 -8.44 6.46 12.37
N THR A 45 -8.16 5.28 11.83
CA THR A 45 -7.38 4.23 12.50
C THR A 45 -5.97 4.71 12.83
N MET A 46 -5.27 5.35 11.89
CA MET A 46 -3.93 5.89 12.12
C MET A 46 -3.91 6.97 13.22
N LYS A 47 -4.90 7.86 13.24
CA LYS A 47 -5.04 8.87 14.32
C LYS A 47 -5.24 8.24 15.70
N MET A 48 -5.97 7.12 15.78
CA MET A 48 -6.11 6.37 17.03
C MET A 48 -4.79 5.70 17.45
N VAL A 49 -4.03 5.13 16.51
CA VAL A 49 -2.68 4.57 16.77
C VAL A 49 -1.72 5.63 17.27
N LEU A 50 -1.82 6.87 16.77
CA LEU A 50 -1.02 8.01 17.21
C LEU A 50 -1.48 8.61 18.56
N GLY A 51 -2.58 8.12 19.13
CA GLY A 51 -3.17 8.71 20.35
C GLY A 51 -3.80 10.09 20.14
N LEU A 52 -4.03 10.49 18.88
CA LEU A 52 -4.65 11.77 18.49
C LEU A 52 -6.19 11.70 18.48
N LEU A 53 -6.73 10.51 18.48
CA LEU A 53 -8.16 10.24 18.50
C LEU A 53 -8.45 9.12 19.49
N GLN A 54 -9.44 9.33 20.35
CA GLN A 54 -9.88 8.32 21.32
C GLN A 54 -10.75 7.26 20.62
N PRO A 55 -10.41 5.96 20.73
CA PRO A 55 -11.33 4.90 20.34
C PRO A 55 -12.54 4.86 21.28
N ASP A 56 -13.67 4.33 20.81
CA ASP A 56 -14.84 4.11 21.65
C ASP A 56 -14.72 2.77 22.37
N GLU A 57 -14.13 1.75 21.71
CA GLU A 57 -13.88 0.41 22.25
C GLU A 57 -12.57 -0.15 21.68
N GLY A 58 -12.04 -1.16 22.37
CA GLY A 58 -10.85 -1.89 21.93
C GLY A 58 -9.55 -1.33 22.47
N GLU A 59 -8.46 -1.95 22.04
CA GLU A 59 -7.11 -1.70 22.54
C GLU A 59 -6.11 -1.59 21.38
N ILE A 60 -5.16 -0.67 21.52
CA ILE A 60 -4.04 -0.50 20.59
C ILE A 60 -2.74 -0.60 21.38
N ARG A 61 -1.78 -1.37 20.86
CA ARG A 61 -0.42 -1.48 21.41
C ARG A 61 0.62 -1.22 20.32
N VAL A 62 1.62 -0.42 20.67
CA VAL A 62 2.82 -0.20 19.83
C VAL A 62 4.04 -0.62 20.63
N CYS A 63 4.86 -1.54 20.09
CA CYS A 63 5.98 -2.16 20.80
C CYS A 63 5.56 -2.74 22.17
N ASN A 64 4.39 -3.37 22.25
CA ASN A 64 3.74 -3.89 23.46
C ASN A 64 3.28 -2.83 24.49
N GLU A 65 3.53 -1.55 24.25
CA GLU A 65 3.05 -0.45 25.10
C GLU A 65 1.64 -0.03 24.68
N PRO A 66 0.71 0.14 25.63
CA PRO A 66 -0.66 0.56 25.30
C PRO A 66 -0.68 2.02 24.85
N VAL A 67 -1.39 2.28 23.75
CA VAL A 67 -1.66 3.64 23.28
C VAL A 67 -2.82 4.21 24.08
N ARG A 68 -2.64 5.44 24.59
CA ARG A 68 -3.68 6.18 25.31
C ARG A 68 -3.90 7.53 24.68
N PHE A 69 -5.15 7.90 24.52
CA PHE A 69 -5.53 9.21 23.97
C PHE A 69 -4.89 10.37 24.77
N GLY A 70 -4.30 11.31 24.04
CA GLY A 70 -3.62 12.47 24.62
C GLY A 70 -2.29 12.20 25.31
N GLN A 71 -1.79 10.93 25.28
CA GLN A 71 -0.48 10.56 25.83
C GLN A 71 0.51 10.31 24.70
N THR A 72 1.76 10.71 24.92
CA THR A 72 2.82 10.64 23.91
C THR A 72 3.85 9.53 24.14
N LYS A 73 3.67 8.68 25.18
CA LYS A 73 4.66 7.65 25.53
C LYS A 73 5.01 6.73 24.36
N THR A 74 4.03 6.32 23.57
CA THR A 74 4.22 5.45 22.41
C THR A 74 4.79 6.18 21.19
N ASN A 75 4.66 7.52 21.13
CA ASN A 75 5.11 8.31 19.97
C ASN A 75 6.63 8.30 19.80
N GLN A 76 7.41 7.96 20.84
CA GLN A 76 8.87 7.74 20.71
C GLN A 76 9.22 6.58 19.76
N TYR A 77 8.29 5.64 19.55
CA TYR A 77 8.47 4.49 18.64
C TYR A 77 7.91 4.75 17.24
N ILE A 78 7.18 5.86 17.04
CA ILE A 78 6.42 6.13 15.82
C ILE A 78 6.98 7.33 15.09
N GLY A 79 7.27 7.17 13.79
CA GLY A 79 7.39 8.26 12.85
C GLY A 79 6.08 8.39 12.08
N TYR A 80 5.63 9.61 11.82
CA TYR A 80 4.37 9.84 11.10
C TYR A 80 4.55 10.78 9.92
N LEU A 81 4.07 10.36 8.77
CA LEU A 81 3.93 11.17 7.56
C LEU A 81 2.43 11.32 7.23
N PRO A 82 1.84 12.50 7.38
CA PRO A 82 0.47 12.77 6.94
C PRO A 82 0.37 12.83 5.40
N ASP A 83 -0.84 12.70 4.83
CA ASP A 83 -1.10 12.85 3.40
C ASP A 83 -0.56 14.19 2.86
N VAL A 84 -0.79 15.27 3.58
CA VAL A 84 -0.26 16.61 3.25
C VAL A 84 0.65 17.08 4.38
N PRO A 85 1.98 16.88 4.28
CA PRO A 85 2.90 17.37 5.29
C PRO A 85 3.08 18.88 5.19
N GLU A 86 2.99 19.55 6.35
CA GLU A 86 3.17 21.00 6.47
C GLU A 86 4.53 21.33 7.08
N PHE A 87 5.14 22.41 6.60
CA PHE A 87 6.48 22.84 6.98
C PHE A 87 6.56 24.34 7.15
N TYR A 88 7.57 24.81 7.86
CA TYR A 88 7.94 26.23 7.88
C TYR A 88 8.61 26.60 6.55
N ASN A 89 7.85 27.22 5.66
CA ASN A 89 8.24 27.51 4.28
C ASN A 89 9.50 28.38 4.13
N TYR A 90 9.86 29.16 5.14
CA TYR A 90 11.05 30.03 5.16
C TYR A 90 12.35 29.30 5.53
N MET A 91 12.27 28.06 6.04
CA MET A 91 13.42 27.24 6.41
C MET A 91 13.96 26.46 5.20
N THR A 92 15.24 26.07 5.28
CA THR A 92 15.82 25.00 4.46
C THR A 92 15.52 23.64 5.11
N ALA A 93 15.67 22.52 4.36
CA ALA A 93 15.42 21.17 4.87
C ALA A 93 16.28 20.87 6.12
N ILE A 94 17.57 21.20 6.09
CA ILE A 94 18.47 20.95 7.22
C ILE A 94 18.10 21.78 8.46
N GLN A 95 17.67 23.04 8.28
CA GLN A 95 17.19 23.89 9.39
C GLN A 95 15.94 23.29 10.01
N TYR A 96 15.01 22.80 9.18
CA TYR A 96 13.78 22.17 9.66
C TYR A 96 14.06 20.84 10.40
N LEU A 97 14.93 19.98 9.88
CA LEU A 97 15.33 18.76 10.57
C LEU A 97 16.09 19.05 11.86
N THR A 98 16.85 20.15 11.91
CA THR A 98 17.51 20.60 13.14
C THR A 98 16.50 20.97 14.20
N LEU A 99 15.50 21.79 13.86
CA LEU A 99 14.41 22.14 14.76
C LEU A 99 13.68 20.90 15.29
N CYS A 100 13.29 19.97 14.41
CA CYS A 100 12.64 18.72 14.81
C CYS A 100 13.50 17.88 15.75
N GLY A 101 14.80 17.78 15.46
CA GLY A 101 15.76 17.03 16.28
C GLY A 101 15.94 17.63 17.68
N GLU A 102 15.97 18.97 17.78
CA GLU A 102 16.04 19.66 19.06
C GLU A 102 14.76 19.44 19.90
N ILE A 103 13.58 19.46 19.27
CA ILE A 103 12.29 19.19 19.93
C ILE A 103 12.26 17.77 20.53
N VAL A 104 12.82 16.77 19.84
CA VAL A 104 12.87 15.39 20.35
C VAL A 104 14.10 15.13 21.25
N GLY A 105 14.88 16.16 21.58
CA GLY A 105 15.99 16.08 22.54
C GLY A 105 17.28 15.49 21.98
N LEU A 106 17.48 15.44 20.68
CA LEU A 106 18.72 14.97 20.08
C LEU A 106 19.85 16.00 20.20
N SER A 107 21.08 15.55 20.42
CA SER A 107 22.23 16.46 20.44
C SER A 107 22.53 17.02 19.04
N LYS A 108 23.07 18.24 18.96
CA LYS A 108 23.43 18.92 17.69
C LYS A 108 24.31 18.07 16.79
N LYS A 109 25.26 17.31 17.35
CA LYS A 109 26.13 16.41 16.61
C LYS A 109 25.34 15.29 15.94
N ILE A 110 24.42 14.65 16.69
CA ILE A 110 23.55 13.58 16.17
C ILE A 110 22.62 14.14 15.08
N ILE A 111 22.02 15.30 15.32
CA ILE A 111 21.12 15.94 14.35
C ILE A 111 21.83 16.21 13.03
N SER A 112 23.05 16.81 13.06
CA SER A 112 23.82 17.09 11.86
C SER A 112 24.14 15.83 11.06
N GLN A 113 24.62 14.77 11.73
CA GLN A 113 24.97 13.51 11.06
C GLN A 113 23.74 12.81 10.49
N LYS A 114 22.67 12.65 11.30
CA LYS A 114 21.44 12.02 10.84
C LYS A 114 20.72 12.85 9.77
N GLY A 115 20.65 14.17 9.96
CA GLY A 115 20.00 15.06 9.01
C GLY A 115 20.58 14.92 7.60
N GLN A 116 21.91 14.96 7.48
CA GLN A 116 22.60 14.76 6.21
C GLN A 116 22.32 13.39 5.61
N ARG A 117 22.45 12.32 6.42
CA ARG A 117 22.17 10.96 5.99
C ARG A 117 20.73 10.79 5.50
N LEU A 118 19.77 11.36 6.22
CA LEU A 118 18.35 11.27 5.85
C LEU A 118 18.04 12.08 4.61
N LEU A 119 18.61 13.28 4.45
CA LEU A 119 18.47 14.06 3.21
C LEU A 119 19.03 13.31 2.01
N SER A 120 20.17 12.65 2.16
CA SER A 120 20.73 11.80 1.11
C SER A 120 19.82 10.59 0.81
N LEU A 121 19.29 9.92 1.85
CA LEU A 121 18.35 8.79 1.69
C LEU A 121 17.13 9.17 0.86
N VAL A 122 16.59 10.38 1.09
CA VAL A 122 15.38 10.85 0.41
C VAL A 122 15.66 11.66 -0.87
N GLY A 123 16.92 11.71 -1.33
CA GLY A 123 17.31 12.41 -2.55
C GLY A 123 17.12 13.93 -2.49
N LEU A 124 17.34 14.53 -1.32
CA LEU A 124 17.34 15.97 -1.10
C LEU A 124 18.72 16.49 -0.68
N ASP A 125 19.76 15.70 -0.93
CA ASP A 125 21.13 16.08 -0.67
C ASP A 125 21.55 17.29 -1.53
N GLY A 126 22.27 18.25 -0.93
CA GLY A 126 22.70 19.47 -1.62
C GLY A 126 21.58 20.44 -2.04
N VAL A 127 20.34 20.22 -1.63
CA VAL A 127 19.23 21.13 -1.94
C VAL A 127 19.18 22.28 -0.92
N GLU A 128 19.74 23.43 -1.30
CA GLU A 128 19.84 24.62 -0.42
C GLU A 128 18.63 25.54 -0.45
N LYS A 129 17.71 25.37 -1.40
CA LYS A 129 16.52 26.21 -1.51
C LYS A 129 15.56 26.03 -0.32
N ARG A 130 14.77 27.07 -0.03
CA ARG A 130 13.75 27.05 1.05
C ARG A 130 12.64 26.04 0.73
N ILE A 131 12.06 25.46 1.76
CA ILE A 131 10.97 24.45 1.65
C ILE A 131 9.75 25.01 0.91
N GLY A 132 9.48 26.31 0.99
CA GLY A 132 8.42 26.97 0.22
C GLY A 132 8.54 26.80 -1.30
N CYS A 133 9.77 26.55 -1.82
CA CYS A 133 10.06 26.31 -3.23
C CYS A 133 10.09 24.81 -3.59
N TYR A 134 9.72 23.90 -2.67
CA TYR A 134 9.71 22.46 -2.92
C TYR A 134 8.45 22.04 -3.67
N SER A 135 8.62 21.08 -4.59
CA SER A 135 7.49 20.37 -5.18
C SER A 135 6.77 19.52 -4.12
N ARG A 136 5.56 19.06 -4.43
CA ARG A 136 4.81 18.14 -3.54
C ARG A 136 5.65 16.88 -3.21
N GLY A 137 6.27 16.26 -4.20
CA GLY A 137 7.13 15.08 -4.00
C GLY A 137 8.35 15.38 -3.14
N MET A 138 8.97 16.55 -3.27
CA MET A 138 10.07 16.98 -2.39
C MET A 138 9.59 17.17 -0.95
N LYS A 139 8.40 17.72 -0.73
CA LYS A 139 7.80 17.86 0.60
C LYS A 139 7.49 16.48 1.21
N GLN A 140 6.92 15.56 0.46
CA GLN A 140 6.70 14.19 0.92
C GLN A 140 8.01 13.51 1.34
N ARG A 141 9.05 13.62 0.51
CA ARG A 141 10.38 13.07 0.83
C ARG A 141 11.00 13.69 2.08
N LEU A 142 10.88 15.01 2.26
CA LEU A 142 11.32 15.67 3.48
C LEU A 142 10.51 15.20 4.72
N GLY A 143 9.20 14.98 4.57
CA GLY A 143 8.36 14.43 5.63
C GLY A 143 8.79 13.03 6.07
N ILE A 144 9.21 12.16 5.12
CA ILE A 144 9.80 10.86 5.45
C ILE A 144 11.10 11.05 6.24
N ALA A 145 11.99 11.96 5.80
CA ALA A 145 13.23 12.23 6.52
C ALA A 145 12.97 12.73 7.95
N GLN A 146 12.00 13.63 8.13
CA GLN A 146 11.56 14.08 9.46
C GLN A 146 11.03 12.92 10.31
N ALA A 147 10.15 12.09 9.76
CA ALA A 147 9.54 10.98 10.49
C ALA A 147 10.57 9.93 10.93
N LEU A 148 11.68 9.76 10.18
CA LEU A 148 12.77 8.84 10.49
C LEU A 148 13.82 9.42 11.45
N LEU A 149 13.78 10.70 11.77
CA LEU A 149 14.83 11.40 12.51
C LEU A 149 15.10 10.81 13.91
N ALA A 150 14.05 10.34 14.58
CA ALA A 150 14.12 9.75 15.92
C ALA A 150 14.36 8.22 15.93
N ASP A 151 14.74 7.60 14.81
CA ASP A 151 14.90 6.14 14.65
C ASP A 151 13.64 5.36 15.09
N PRO A 152 12.46 5.64 14.53
CA PRO A 152 11.25 4.99 14.95
C PRO A 152 11.28 3.49 14.63
N LYS A 153 10.56 2.71 15.44
CA LYS A 153 10.31 1.28 15.17
C LYS A 153 9.20 1.08 14.14
N LEU A 154 8.26 2.03 14.08
CA LEU A 154 7.12 2.04 13.19
C LEU A 154 7.04 3.39 12.46
N LEU A 155 7.12 3.38 11.15
CA LEU A 155 6.81 4.53 10.30
C LEU A 155 5.38 4.37 9.77
N ILE A 156 4.51 5.31 10.11
CA ILE A 156 3.14 5.38 9.59
C ILE A 156 3.09 6.45 8.51
N CYS A 157 2.64 6.09 7.31
CA CYS A 157 2.46 7.02 6.19
C CYS A 157 0.99 7.01 5.74
N ASP A 158 0.34 8.16 5.80
CA ASP A 158 -1.04 8.32 5.31
C ASP A 158 -1.01 8.78 3.86
N GLU A 159 -1.43 7.92 2.92
CA GLU A 159 -1.49 8.18 1.47
C GLU A 159 -0.19 8.80 0.89
N PRO A 160 1.01 8.24 1.13
CA PRO A 160 2.30 8.89 0.85
C PRO A 160 2.55 9.18 -0.63
N THR A 161 1.86 8.49 -1.52
CA THR A 161 1.99 8.59 -2.98
C THR A 161 0.84 9.35 -3.65
N SER A 162 -0.16 9.77 -2.87
CA SER A 162 -1.34 10.47 -3.36
C SER A 162 -0.96 11.76 -4.09
N ALA A 163 -1.61 11.99 -5.25
CA ALA A 163 -1.41 13.17 -6.09
C ALA A 163 0.06 13.48 -6.48
N LEU A 164 0.90 12.45 -6.58
CA LEU A 164 2.22 12.51 -7.18
C LEU A 164 2.16 11.98 -8.62
N ASP A 165 3.06 12.50 -9.45
CA ASP A 165 3.32 11.95 -10.77
C ASP A 165 3.97 10.55 -10.68
N PRO A 166 4.01 9.75 -11.75
CA PRO A 166 4.57 8.40 -11.72
C PRO A 166 6.02 8.33 -11.23
N VAL A 167 6.83 9.35 -11.52
CA VAL A 167 8.23 9.41 -11.09
C VAL A 167 8.32 9.64 -9.59
N GLY A 168 7.61 10.64 -9.07
CA GLY A 168 7.57 10.94 -7.63
C GLY A 168 6.99 9.78 -6.81
N ARG A 169 5.97 9.08 -7.33
CA ARG A 169 5.44 7.85 -6.69
C ARG A 169 6.53 6.79 -6.58
N LYS A 170 7.23 6.52 -7.68
CA LYS A 170 8.33 5.55 -7.69
C LYS A 170 9.40 5.90 -6.66
N GLU A 171 9.82 7.18 -6.59
CA GLU A 171 10.83 7.64 -5.64
C GLU A 171 10.41 7.38 -4.19
N ILE A 172 9.14 7.70 -3.82
CA ILE A 172 8.61 7.43 -2.47
C ILE A 172 8.62 5.93 -2.16
N LEU A 173 8.11 5.09 -3.06
CA LEU A 173 8.06 3.65 -2.86
C LEU A 173 9.47 3.05 -2.70
N ASP A 174 10.42 3.50 -3.50
CA ASP A 174 11.83 3.07 -3.43
C ASP A 174 12.47 3.47 -2.08
N ILE A 175 12.13 4.64 -1.52
CA ILE A 175 12.58 5.06 -0.19
C ILE A 175 11.98 4.15 0.89
N LEU A 176 10.65 3.91 0.87
CA LEU A 176 9.98 3.04 1.83
C LEU A 176 10.53 1.62 1.78
N TYR A 177 10.82 1.10 0.58
CA TYR A 177 11.44 -0.21 0.42
C TYR A 177 12.87 -0.28 0.97
N LYS A 178 13.68 0.78 0.78
CA LYS A 178 15.07 0.85 1.28
C LYS A 178 15.17 0.81 2.80
N ILE A 179 14.19 1.31 3.53
CA ILE A 179 14.19 1.32 5.01
C ILE A 179 13.64 0.02 5.61
N ARG A 180 13.12 -0.88 4.77
CA ARG A 180 12.65 -2.22 5.16
C ARG A 180 13.68 -2.96 6.01
N GLY A 181 13.23 -3.66 7.02
CA GLY A 181 14.08 -4.43 7.94
C GLY A 181 14.75 -3.60 9.05
N THR A 182 14.94 -2.28 8.85
CA THR A 182 15.41 -1.37 9.91
C THR A 182 14.27 -0.68 10.63
N THR A 183 13.23 -0.33 9.88
CA THR A 183 12.00 0.31 10.39
C THR A 183 10.81 -0.41 9.76
N THR A 184 9.81 -0.77 10.58
CA THR A 184 8.55 -1.30 10.07
C THR A 184 7.77 -0.16 9.41
N VAL A 185 7.21 -0.41 8.24
CA VAL A 185 6.42 0.59 7.50
C VAL A 185 4.96 0.16 7.47
N LEU A 186 4.06 1.00 7.93
CA LEU A 186 2.62 0.91 7.72
C LEU A 186 2.19 2.08 6.86
N PHE A 187 1.75 1.84 5.62
CA PHE A 187 1.23 2.93 4.81
C PHE A 187 -0.18 2.65 4.31
N SER A 188 -1.02 3.68 4.40
CA SER A 188 -2.35 3.64 3.82
C SER A 188 -2.30 3.99 2.35
N THR A 189 -3.12 3.34 1.55
CA THR A 189 -3.31 3.70 0.16
C THR A 189 -4.61 3.12 -0.40
N HIS A 190 -5.13 3.74 -1.44
CA HIS A 190 -6.15 3.18 -2.31
C HIS A 190 -5.56 2.67 -3.64
N ILE A 191 -4.23 2.78 -3.82
CA ILE A 191 -3.52 2.45 -5.06
C ILE A 191 -2.91 1.06 -4.92
N LEU A 192 -3.54 0.06 -5.49
CA LEU A 192 -3.19 -1.35 -5.33
C LEU A 192 -1.82 -1.69 -5.94
N SER A 193 -1.46 -1.06 -7.05
CA SER A 193 -0.15 -1.26 -7.69
C SER A 193 1.04 -0.82 -6.81
N ASP A 194 0.86 0.14 -5.89
CA ASP A 194 1.89 0.54 -4.94
C ASP A 194 2.13 -0.57 -3.91
N VAL A 195 1.02 -1.18 -3.45
CA VAL A 195 1.04 -2.30 -2.50
C VAL A 195 1.73 -3.52 -3.10
N GLU A 196 1.34 -3.91 -4.32
CA GLU A 196 1.95 -5.05 -5.02
C GLU A 196 3.46 -4.90 -5.22
N ARG A 197 3.91 -3.65 -5.32
CA ARG A 197 5.31 -3.34 -5.59
C ARG A 197 6.22 -3.51 -4.39
N ILE A 198 5.77 -3.14 -3.18
CA ILE A 198 6.68 -3.05 -2.02
C ILE A 198 6.21 -3.78 -0.76
N CYS A 199 4.94 -4.19 -0.66
CA CYS A 199 4.40 -4.79 0.56
C CYS A 199 4.72 -6.26 0.72
N ASP A 200 4.95 -6.67 1.97
CA ASP A 200 5.01 -8.07 2.39
C ASP A 200 3.65 -8.55 2.88
N HIS A 201 2.95 -7.65 3.57
CA HIS A 201 1.66 -7.90 4.21
C HIS A 201 0.68 -6.82 3.82
N VAL A 202 -0.60 -7.19 3.80
CA VAL A 202 -1.68 -6.26 3.48
C VAL A 202 -2.89 -6.51 4.36
N ALA A 203 -3.68 -5.46 4.58
CA ALA A 203 -5.02 -5.55 5.14
C ALA A 203 -5.96 -4.64 4.34
N LEU A 204 -7.07 -5.20 3.90
CA LEU A 204 -8.11 -4.50 3.18
C LEU A 204 -9.20 -4.06 4.15
N LEU A 205 -9.31 -2.76 4.37
CA LEU A 205 -10.36 -2.14 5.14
C LEU A 205 -11.56 -1.85 4.25
N ASN A 206 -12.69 -2.48 4.54
CA ASN A 206 -13.94 -2.24 3.86
C ASN A 206 -15.06 -2.05 4.88
N ASP A 207 -15.87 -1.02 4.73
CA ASP A 207 -17.00 -0.69 5.62
C ASP A 207 -16.66 -0.77 7.13
N GLY A 208 -15.45 -0.36 7.51
CA GLY A 208 -14.99 -0.24 8.89
C GLY A 208 -14.42 -1.51 9.53
N TYR A 209 -14.29 -2.63 8.81
CA TYR A 209 -13.65 -3.86 9.28
C TYR A 209 -12.63 -4.40 8.28
N ILE A 210 -11.72 -5.25 8.73
CA ILE A 210 -10.77 -5.92 7.85
C ILE A 210 -11.49 -7.05 7.11
N ALA A 211 -11.68 -6.86 5.81
CA ALA A 211 -12.30 -7.83 4.95
C ALA A 211 -11.34 -8.96 4.53
N VAL A 212 -10.07 -8.60 4.26
CA VAL A 212 -9.00 -9.54 3.92
C VAL A 212 -7.71 -9.05 4.55
N GLY A 213 -6.90 -9.95 5.10
CA GLY A 213 -5.57 -9.62 5.65
C GLY A 213 -4.66 -10.84 5.70
N GLY A 214 -3.37 -10.60 5.53
CA GLY A 214 -2.33 -11.64 5.52
C GLY A 214 -1.09 -11.21 4.72
N THR A 215 -0.23 -12.18 4.39
CA THR A 215 0.86 -11.92 3.47
C THR A 215 0.31 -11.72 2.05
N LEU A 216 0.98 -10.87 1.27
CA LEU A 216 0.60 -10.63 -0.12
C LEU A 216 0.55 -11.94 -0.94
N SER A 217 1.49 -12.84 -0.66
CA SER A 217 1.57 -14.16 -1.32
C SER A 217 0.38 -15.06 -0.98
N GLU A 218 0.00 -15.13 0.30
CA GLU A 218 -1.18 -15.93 0.74
C GLU A 218 -2.46 -15.39 0.12
N ILE A 219 -2.64 -14.07 0.11
CA ILE A 219 -3.84 -13.44 -0.46
C ILE A 219 -3.92 -13.71 -1.96
N LYS A 220 -2.82 -13.56 -2.69
CA LYS A 220 -2.76 -13.90 -4.12
C LYS A 220 -3.05 -15.39 -4.37
N ALA A 221 -2.55 -16.28 -3.52
CA ALA A 221 -2.76 -17.72 -3.66
C ALA A 221 -4.21 -18.16 -3.36
N LEU A 222 -4.87 -17.54 -2.37
CA LEU A 222 -6.25 -17.87 -2.00
C LEU A 222 -7.26 -17.50 -3.11
N HIS A 223 -6.95 -16.50 -3.89
CA HIS A 223 -7.82 -15.99 -4.95
C HIS A 223 -7.28 -16.28 -6.36
N SER A 224 -6.35 -17.26 -6.48
CA SER A 224 -5.84 -17.68 -7.78
C SER A 224 -6.95 -18.40 -8.57
N HIS A 225 -7.82 -17.63 -9.22
CA HIS A 225 -8.38 -18.09 -10.46
C HIS A 225 -7.27 -17.92 -11.49
N ASP A 226 -6.67 -19.03 -11.89
CA ASP A 226 -5.73 -19.01 -12.98
C ASP A 226 -6.43 -18.39 -14.19
N SER A 227 -5.93 -17.26 -14.64
CA SER A 227 -6.45 -16.55 -15.79
C SER A 227 -5.44 -16.59 -16.92
N LEU A 228 -5.90 -16.83 -18.13
CA LEU A 228 -5.08 -16.81 -19.32
C LEU A 228 -5.44 -15.64 -20.20
N LEU A 229 -4.48 -14.75 -20.44
CA LEU A 229 -4.60 -13.67 -21.42
C LEU A 229 -4.19 -14.20 -22.79
N ILE A 230 -5.04 -13.97 -23.79
CA ILE A 230 -4.76 -14.23 -25.20
C ILE A 230 -4.94 -12.91 -25.95
N GLU A 231 -3.89 -12.45 -26.63
CA GLU A 231 -3.94 -11.28 -27.51
C GLU A 231 -3.91 -11.75 -28.96
N PHE A 232 -4.91 -11.35 -29.74
CA PHE A 232 -5.06 -11.71 -31.15
C PHE A 232 -4.54 -10.60 -32.08
N SER A 233 -4.17 -11.00 -33.31
CA SER A 233 -3.71 -10.07 -34.35
C SER A 233 -4.84 -9.13 -34.81
N SER A 234 -6.09 -9.63 -34.81
CA SER A 234 -7.27 -8.89 -35.23
C SER A 234 -8.49 -9.21 -34.36
N GLU A 235 -9.50 -8.34 -34.38
CA GLU A 235 -10.79 -8.64 -33.75
C GLU A 235 -11.51 -9.80 -34.42
N ALA A 236 -11.30 -10.01 -35.74
CA ALA A 236 -11.86 -11.13 -36.47
C ALA A 236 -11.35 -12.46 -35.93
N ASP A 237 -10.03 -12.58 -35.65
CA ASP A 237 -9.40 -13.77 -35.06
C ASP A 237 -9.97 -14.06 -33.67
N LEU A 238 -10.18 -13.01 -32.85
CA LEU A 238 -10.81 -13.14 -31.53
C LEU A 238 -12.22 -13.70 -31.65
N GLN A 239 -13.05 -13.16 -32.56
CA GLN A 239 -14.42 -13.63 -32.74
C GLN A 239 -14.48 -15.07 -33.30
N GLN A 240 -13.56 -15.45 -34.20
CA GLN A 240 -13.42 -16.82 -34.68
C GLN A 240 -13.05 -17.78 -33.55
N PHE A 241 -12.08 -17.40 -32.72
CA PHE A 241 -11.68 -18.19 -31.53
C PHE A 241 -12.86 -18.36 -30.57
N LYS A 242 -13.57 -17.27 -30.26
CA LYS A 242 -14.75 -17.28 -29.38
C LYS A 242 -15.84 -18.24 -29.88
N ALA A 243 -16.13 -18.21 -31.17
CA ALA A 243 -17.10 -19.13 -31.77
C ALA A 243 -16.67 -20.59 -31.64
N SER A 244 -15.37 -20.86 -31.76
CA SER A 244 -14.80 -22.21 -31.59
C SER A 244 -14.84 -22.68 -30.13
N MET A 245 -14.62 -21.75 -29.17
CA MET A 245 -14.67 -22.01 -27.72
C MET A 245 -16.06 -22.12 -27.15
N ALA A 246 -17.09 -21.57 -27.78
CA ALA A 246 -18.49 -21.58 -27.29
C ALA A 246 -19.06 -23.00 -27.07
N LYS A 247 -18.43 -24.04 -27.63
CA LYS A 247 -18.81 -25.45 -27.50
C LYS A 247 -18.11 -26.18 -26.34
N GLN A 248 -17.28 -25.49 -25.56
CA GLN A 248 -16.42 -26.12 -24.55
C GLN A 248 -16.87 -25.77 -23.13
N PRO A 249 -17.27 -26.72 -22.27
CA PRO A 249 -17.86 -26.48 -20.94
C PRO A 249 -16.84 -26.15 -19.83
N LEU A 250 -15.54 -26.04 -20.15
CA LEU A 250 -14.45 -25.90 -19.16
C LEU A 250 -14.22 -24.47 -18.65
N LEU A 251 -14.92 -23.47 -19.17
CA LEU A 251 -14.69 -22.07 -18.85
C LEU A 251 -15.69 -21.56 -17.79
N ILE A 252 -15.18 -20.88 -16.75
CA ILE A 252 -15.99 -20.23 -15.72
C ILE A 252 -16.48 -18.87 -16.22
N GLY A 253 -15.68 -18.18 -17.03
CA GLY A 253 -15.97 -16.87 -17.60
C GLY A 253 -14.87 -16.40 -18.53
N SER A 254 -15.20 -15.41 -19.34
CA SER A 254 -14.23 -14.69 -20.17
C SER A 254 -14.54 -13.21 -20.20
N GLU A 255 -13.50 -12.37 -20.23
CA GLU A 255 -13.56 -10.93 -20.41
C GLU A 255 -12.91 -10.55 -21.73
N GLU A 256 -13.48 -9.56 -22.43
CA GLU A 256 -12.96 -9.08 -23.70
C GLU A 256 -12.57 -7.61 -23.61
N LYS A 257 -11.41 -7.26 -24.13
CA LYS A 257 -10.93 -5.88 -24.21
C LYS A 257 -10.20 -5.64 -25.53
N GLY A 258 -10.92 -5.13 -26.53
CA GLY A 258 -10.37 -4.94 -27.87
C GLY A 258 -9.98 -6.27 -28.51
N ARG A 259 -8.68 -6.49 -28.73
CA ARG A 259 -8.12 -7.73 -29.31
C ARG A 259 -7.67 -8.75 -28.26
N GLU A 260 -7.88 -8.45 -26.99
CA GLU A 260 -7.50 -9.30 -25.86
C GLU A 260 -8.70 -10.07 -25.32
N MET A 261 -8.48 -11.32 -24.98
CA MET A 261 -9.43 -12.16 -24.27
C MET A 261 -8.77 -12.73 -23.01
N ILE A 262 -9.42 -12.54 -21.85
CA ILE A 262 -9.01 -13.14 -20.59
C ILE A 262 -9.95 -14.28 -20.29
N ILE A 263 -9.40 -15.47 -20.09
CA ILE A 263 -10.15 -16.69 -19.79
C ILE A 263 -9.87 -17.11 -18.36
N HIS A 264 -10.94 -17.34 -17.58
CA HIS A 264 -10.87 -17.79 -16.20
C HIS A 264 -11.23 -19.27 -16.10
N SER A 265 -10.40 -20.06 -15.37
CA SER A 265 -10.66 -21.49 -15.14
C SER A 265 -10.15 -21.96 -13.79
N ARG A 266 -10.88 -22.86 -13.11
CA ARG A 266 -10.40 -23.55 -11.90
C ARG A 266 -9.38 -24.64 -12.21
N GLU A 267 -9.38 -25.17 -13.44
CA GLU A 267 -8.48 -26.22 -13.90
C GLU A 267 -7.62 -25.71 -15.08
N MET A 268 -6.79 -24.69 -14.79
CA MET A 268 -6.07 -23.95 -15.82
C MET A 268 -5.22 -24.86 -16.73
N LYS A 269 -4.56 -25.90 -16.20
CA LYS A 269 -3.81 -26.84 -17.03
C LYS A 269 -4.67 -27.51 -18.11
N LYS A 270 -5.90 -27.93 -17.77
CA LYS A 270 -6.83 -28.52 -18.75
C LYS A 270 -7.35 -27.46 -19.71
N ALA A 271 -7.69 -26.27 -19.19
CA ALA A 271 -8.13 -25.15 -20.01
C ALA A 271 -7.07 -24.73 -21.02
N GLN A 272 -5.79 -24.67 -20.62
CA GLN A 272 -4.67 -24.38 -21.53
C GLN A 272 -4.60 -25.41 -22.66
N HIS A 273 -4.67 -26.71 -22.37
CA HIS A 273 -4.65 -27.75 -23.43
C HIS A 273 -5.79 -27.55 -24.42
N THR A 274 -7.01 -27.30 -23.91
CA THR A 274 -8.17 -27.05 -24.76
C THR A 274 -7.99 -25.81 -25.62
N ILE A 275 -7.51 -24.72 -25.01
CA ILE A 275 -7.27 -23.42 -25.68
C ILE A 275 -6.24 -23.61 -26.81
N PHE A 276 -5.09 -24.25 -26.52
CA PHE A 276 -4.05 -24.48 -27.55
C PHE A 276 -4.53 -25.39 -28.66
N SER A 277 -5.29 -26.44 -28.34
CA SER A 277 -5.89 -27.31 -29.36
C SER A 277 -6.85 -26.56 -30.27
N THR A 278 -7.73 -25.72 -29.66
CA THR A 278 -8.69 -24.90 -30.40
C THR A 278 -8.00 -23.85 -31.28
N LEU A 279 -6.94 -23.21 -30.80
CA LEU A 279 -6.14 -22.28 -31.61
C LEU A 279 -5.51 -22.98 -32.82
N ALA A 280 -4.96 -24.16 -32.61
CA ALA A 280 -4.36 -24.97 -33.71
C ALA A 280 -5.40 -25.45 -34.71
N GLU A 281 -6.55 -25.94 -34.26
CA GLU A 281 -7.65 -26.41 -35.13
C GLU A 281 -8.28 -25.27 -35.95
N ALA A 282 -8.31 -24.08 -35.41
CA ALA A 282 -8.84 -22.89 -36.06
C ALA A 282 -7.81 -22.15 -36.94
N ASP A 283 -6.59 -22.63 -36.99
CA ASP A 283 -5.41 -22.02 -37.67
C ASP A 283 -5.19 -20.55 -37.20
N LEU A 284 -5.35 -20.30 -35.89
CA LEU A 284 -5.20 -19.01 -35.28
C LEU A 284 -3.84 -18.91 -34.57
N ALA A 285 -3.06 -17.87 -34.90
CA ALA A 285 -1.79 -17.55 -34.27
C ALA A 285 -1.93 -16.27 -33.39
N PRO A 286 -2.11 -16.41 -32.08
CA PRO A 286 -2.18 -15.26 -31.20
C PRO A 286 -0.83 -14.54 -31.10
N VAL A 287 -0.87 -13.22 -30.92
CA VAL A 287 0.32 -12.38 -30.71
C VAL A 287 0.96 -12.69 -29.36
N LYS A 288 0.13 -12.98 -28.35
CA LYS A 288 0.57 -13.26 -26.98
C LYS A 288 -0.37 -14.25 -26.30
N VAL A 289 0.21 -15.18 -25.57
CA VAL A 289 -0.51 -16.03 -24.60
C VAL A 289 0.27 -15.98 -23.30
N ALA A 290 -0.37 -15.53 -22.23
CA ALA A 290 0.28 -15.39 -20.92
C ALA A 290 -0.66 -15.81 -19.80
N LEU A 291 -0.14 -16.59 -18.84
CA LEU A 291 -0.81 -16.76 -17.55
C LEU A 291 -0.80 -15.43 -16.83
N MET A 292 -1.96 -14.99 -16.39
CA MET A 292 -2.07 -13.81 -15.55
C MET A 292 -1.98 -14.23 -14.09
N GLU A 293 -1.08 -13.60 -13.37
CA GLU A 293 -1.13 -13.65 -11.91
C GLU A 293 -2.34 -12.84 -11.42
N PRO A 294 -3.08 -13.34 -10.41
CA PRO A 294 -4.18 -12.57 -9.84
C PRO A 294 -3.66 -11.23 -9.33
N SER A 295 -4.27 -10.15 -9.80
CA SER A 295 -3.96 -8.81 -9.31
C SER A 295 -4.72 -8.53 -8.03
N LEU A 296 -4.18 -7.70 -7.14
CA LEU A 296 -4.94 -7.21 -5.99
C LEU A 296 -6.22 -6.46 -6.41
N GLU A 297 -6.24 -5.90 -7.62
CA GLU A 297 -7.40 -5.18 -8.14
C GLU A 297 -8.59 -6.11 -8.38
N SER A 298 -8.37 -7.28 -8.99
CA SER A 298 -9.42 -8.29 -9.18
C SER A 298 -9.97 -8.79 -7.84
N LEU A 299 -9.07 -9.04 -6.87
CA LEU A 299 -9.44 -9.45 -5.51
C LEU A 299 -10.24 -8.39 -4.76
N PHE A 300 -9.84 -7.12 -4.91
CA PHE A 300 -10.53 -6.00 -4.30
C PHE A 300 -11.97 -5.86 -4.82
N LEU A 301 -12.18 -6.04 -6.13
CA LEU A 301 -13.50 -5.99 -6.74
C LEU A 301 -14.42 -7.14 -6.30
N GLU A 302 -13.86 -8.32 -5.99
CA GLU A 302 -14.63 -9.45 -5.44
C GLU A 302 -15.09 -9.22 -4.01
N VAL A 303 -14.24 -8.62 -3.18
CA VAL A 303 -14.51 -8.39 -1.75
C VAL A 303 -15.48 -7.22 -1.50
N ILE A 304 -15.56 -6.26 -2.43
CA ILE A 304 -16.43 -5.07 -2.29
C ILE A 304 -17.84 -5.32 -2.83
N LYS A 305 -18.05 -6.38 -3.62
CA LYS A 305 -19.39 -6.80 -4.05
C LYS A 305 -20.17 -7.40 -2.89
#